data_fd145797895033c19d67ffd99bfe0343
#
_entry.id   fd145797895033c19d67ffd99bfe0343
#
_cell.length_a   1.000
_cell.length_b   1.000
_cell.length_c   1.000
_cell.angle_alpha   90.00
_cell.angle_beta   90.00
_cell.angle_gamma   90.00
#
_symmetry.space_group_name_H-M   'P 1'
#
loop_
_entity.id
_entity.type
_entity.pdbx_description
1 polymer ?
#
loop_
_entity_poly.entity_id
_entity_poly.type
_entity_poly.pdbx_seq_one_letter_code
_entity_poly.pdbx_strand_id
1 'polypeptide(L)'
;MLCFSLVAGVLVLRAPFAAFGIGATVDIYPETLNLKSNGTWITVYIELPEGYNVSDINVTTVRLGTVPAAWGNVEGNKLMVKFDRQTVIDYIWAFKLYHMGIPLPREGVEVELTMTGSLNTETVEGSDTIRVIYKG
;
A
#
# COMPACT_ATOMS: atom_id res chain seq x y z
N MET A 1 17.53 1.40 -36.77
CA MET A 1 17.32 1.16 -36.38
C MET A 1 16.89 1.39 -35.71
N LEU A 2 17.04 1.78 -35.32
CA LEU A 2 16.88 1.70 -34.72
C LEU A 2 15.90 1.50 -34.22
N CYS A 3 15.45 1.33 -34.54
CA CYS A 3 14.26 1.01 -34.24
C CYS A 3 14.10 0.11 -33.20
N PHE A 4 14.89 -0.58 -32.90
CA PHE A 4 14.86 -1.47 -31.83
C PHE A 4 14.70 -0.76 -30.54
N SER A 5 14.96 0.46 -30.49
CA SER A 5 14.80 1.17 -29.25
C SER A 5 13.35 1.28 -28.83
N LEU A 6 12.46 1.17 -29.76
CA LEU A 6 11.07 1.19 -29.39
C LEU A 6 10.67 0.02 -28.56
N VAL A 7 11.24 -1.12 -28.85
CA VAL A 7 10.95 -2.31 -28.11
C VAL A 7 11.36 -2.14 -26.66
N ALA A 8 12.48 -1.51 -26.46
CA ALA A 8 12.96 -1.26 -25.11
C ALA A 8 11.98 -0.35 -24.37
N GLY A 9 11.40 0.59 -25.07
CA GLY A 9 10.44 1.47 -24.45
C GLY A 9 9.22 0.74 -23.93
N VAL A 10 8.78 -0.26 -24.65
CA VAL A 10 7.63 -1.03 -24.21
C VAL A 10 7.92 -1.74 -22.91
N LEU A 11 9.10 -2.29 -22.79
CA LEU A 11 9.46 -2.97 -21.55
C LEU A 11 9.45 -2.04 -20.35
N VAL A 12 9.93 -0.83 -20.56
CA VAL A 12 9.96 0.15 -19.49
C VAL A 12 8.55 0.45 -19.00
N LEU A 13 7.61 0.54 -19.92
CA LEU A 13 6.23 0.85 -19.54
C LEU A 13 5.61 -0.22 -18.66
N ARG A 14 6.13 -1.43 -18.72
CA ARG A 14 5.53 -2.50 -17.96
C ARG A 14 5.80 -2.38 -16.47
N ALA A 15 6.84 -1.70 -16.07
CA ALA A 15 7.19 -1.57 -14.67
C ALA A 15 7.70 -0.18 -14.38
N PRO A 16 6.87 0.84 -14.59
CA PRO A 16 7.34 2.22 -14.48
C PRO A 16 7.83 2.58 -13.08
N PHE A 17 7.15 2.15 -12.05
CA PHE A 17 7.56 2.53 -10.71
C PHE A 17 8.86 1.87 -10.32
N ALA A 18 8.99 0.60 -10.62
CA ALA A 18 10.20 -0.10 -10.29
C ALA A 18 11.40 0.50 -10.97
N ALA A 19 11.20 1.11 -12.14
CA ALA A 19 12.29 1.70 -12.89
C ALA A 19 12.76 3.02 -12.29
N PHE A 20 11.88 3.77 -11.63
CA PHE A 20 12.20 5.12 -11.19
C PHE A 20 12.03 5.36 -9.70
N GLY A 21 11.71 4.34 -8.94
CA GLY A 21 11.49 4.49 -7.52
C GLY A 21 12.11 3.38 -6.73
N ILE A 22 11.85 3.40 -5.44
CA ILE A 22 12.36 2.41 -4.51
C ILE A 22 11.23 1.44 -4.20
N GLY A 23 11.46 0.15 -4.48
CA GLY A 23 10.50 -0.88 -4.14
C GLY A 23 10.60 -1.23 -2.68
N ALA A 24 9.51 -1.12 -1.95
CA ALA A 24 9.46 -1.43 -0.53
C ALA A 24 8.73 -2.74 -0.30
N THR A 25 9.09 -3.41 0.79
CA THR A 25 8.32 -4.54 1.29
C THR A 25 7.30 -3.97 2.27
N VAL A 26 6.04 -4.31 2.06
CA VAL A 26 4.93 -3.74 2.82
C VAL A 26 4.11 -4.86 3.45
N ASP A 27 3.90 -4.77 4.76
CA ASP A 27 3.03 -5.69 5.49
C ASP A 27 1.91 -4.91 6.14
N ILE A 28 0.67 -5.29 5.83
CA ILE A 28 -0.50 -4.58 6.32
C ILE A 28 -1.22 -5.45 7.34
N TYR A 29 -1.59 -4.86 8.47
CA TYR A 29 -2.33 -5.54 9.54
C TYR A 29 -3.58 -4.76 9.89
N PRO A 30 -4.68 -5.46 10.12
CA PRO A 30 -4.80 -6.92 10.19
C PRO A 30 -4.78 -7.56 8.81
N GLU A 31 -4.34 -8.80 8.74
CA GLU A 31 -4.30 -9.52 7.47
C GLU A 31 -5.70 -9.90 7.00
N THR A 32 -6.63 -10.03 7.93
CA THR A 32 -8.04 -10.18 7.62
C THR A 32 -8.79 -9.03 8.27
N LEU A 33 -9.38 -8.19 7.45
CA LEU A 33 -10.08 -7.01 7.92
C LEU A 33 -11.57 -7.23 7.79
N ASN A 34 -12.27 -7.20 8.92
CA ASN A 34 -13.72 -7.25 8.93
C ASN A 34 -14.24 -5.82 8.85
N LEU A 35 -14.92 -5.50 7.77
CA LEU A 35 -15.37 -4.13 7.51
C LEU A 35 -16.42 -3.67 8.51
N LYS A 36 -17.03 -4.60 9.27
CA LYS A 36 -18.00 -4.24 10.29
C LYS A 36 -17.38 -4.15 11.68
N SER A 37 -16.10 -4.47 11.80
CA SER A 37 -15.47 -4.47 13.11
C SER A 37 -15.05 -3.06 13.51
N ASN A 38 -14.92 -2.86 14.81
CA ASN A 38 -14.43 -1.62 15.34
C ASN A 38 -12.93 -1.73 15.60
N GLY A 39 -12.28 -0.62 15.58
CA GLY A 39 -10.85 -0.54 15.82
C GLY A 39 -10.40 0.83 15.42
N THR A 40 -9.21 1.20 15.85
CA THR A 40 -8.71 2.55 15.60
C THR A 40 -7.79 2.62 14.40
N TRP A 41 -6.94 1.62 14.25
CA TRP A 41 -5.84 1.72 13.30
C TRP A 41 -5.77 0.55 12.34
N ILE A 42 -5.28 0.86 11.14
CA ILE A 42 -4.67 -0.10 10.25
C ILE A 42 -3.18 0.16 10.36
N THR A 43 -2.38 -0.87 10.55
CA THR A 43 -0.94 -0.73 10.74
C THR A 43 -0.21 -1.26 9.50
N VAL A 44 0.75 -0.48 9.03
CA VAL A 44 1.55 -0.86 7.88
C VAL A 44 3.01 -0.82 8.29
N TYR A 45 3.73 -1.91 8.02
CA TYR A 45 5.17 -1.95 8.24
C TYR A 45 5.86 -1.84 6.88
N ILE A 46 6.82 -0.94 6.79
CA ILE A 46 7.53 -0.68 5.55
C ILE A 46 9.00 -1.00 5.75
N GLU A 47 9.55 -1.80 4.85
CA GLU A 47 10.94 -2.19 4.88
C GLU A 47 11.57 -1.85 3.53
N LEU A 48 12.76 -1.30 3.55
CA LEU A 48 13.44 -0.88 2.31
C LEU A 48 14.56 -1.83 1.97
N PRO A 49 14.95 -1.87 0.68
CA PRO A 49 16.09 -2.68 0.29
C PRO A 49 17.38 -2.16 0.93
N GLU A 50 18.38 -3.00 0.93
CA GLU A 50 19.67 -2.65 1.47
C GLU A 50 20.19 -1.36 0.84
N GLY A 51 20.80 -0.52 1.66
CA GLY A 51 21.31 0.77 1.21
C GLY A 51 20.39 1.94 1.46
N TYR A 52 19.15 1.68 1.87
CA TYR A 52 18.20 2.73 2.20
C TYR A 52 17.78 2.64 3.64
N ASN A 53 17.50 3.79 4.24
CA ASN A 53 17.14 3.86 5.64
C ASN A 53 15.68 4.32 5.75
N VAL A 54 14.85 3.53 6.44
CA VAL A 54 13.44 3.86 6.57
C VAL A 54 13.20 5.17 7.31
N SER A 55 14.17 5.61 8.12
CA SER A 55 14.02 6.88 8.82
C SER A 55 14.07 8.08 7.87
N ASP A 56 14.50 7.86 6.64
CA ASP A 56 14.54 8.93 5.63
C ASP A 56 13.21 9.09 4.90
N ILE A 57 12.24 8.20 5.13
CA ILE A 57 10.92 8.33 4.53
C ILE A 57 10.18 9.46 5.23
N ASN A 58 9.63 10.38 4.45
CA ASN A 58 8.83 11.46 4.99
C ASN A 58 7.42 10.94 5.24
N VAL A 59 7.08 10.72 6.52
CA VAL A 59 5.81 10.12 6.90
C VAL A 59 4.62 10.95 6.40
N THR A 60 4.78 12.25 6.32
CA THR A 60 3.67 13.10 5.86
C THR A 60 3.31 12.86 4.40
N THR A 61 4.18 12.19 3.64
CA THR A 61 3.91 11.87 2.25
C THR A 61 3.35 10.46 2.09
N VAL A 62 3.33 9.67 3.15
CA VAL A 62 2.93 8.26 3.04
C VAL A 62 1.42 8.17 2.88
N ARG A 63 1.00 7.35 1.91
CA ARG A 63 -0.41 7.10 1.61
C ARG A 63 -0.62 5.60 1.48
N LEU A 64 -1.80 5.15 1.88
CA LEU A 64 -2.26 3.79 1.59
C LEU A 64 -3.45 4.00 0.66
N GLY A 65 -3.25 3.72 -0.63
CA GLY A 65 -4.19 4.19 -1.63
C GLY A 65 -4.21 5.71 -1.60
N THR A 66 -5.37 6.28 -1.32
CA THR A 66 -5.48 7.73 -1.18
C THR A 66 -5.52 8.17 0.29
N VAL A 67 -5.42 7.24 1.22
CA VAL A 67 -5.56 7.53 2.65
C VAL A 67 -4.21 8.01 3.20
N PRO A 68 -4.14 9.21 3.77
CA PRO A 68 -2.88 9.69 4.33
C PRO A 68 -2.55 9.01 5.64
N ALA A 69 -1.27 8.89 5.92
CA ALA A 69 -0.81 8.35 7.19
C ALA A 69 -1.24 9.27 8.34
N ALA A 70 -1.64 8.66 9.45
CA ALA A 70 -1.94 9.44 10.65
C ALA A 70 -0.66 9.76 11.40
N TRP A 71 0.22 8.77 11.55
CA TRP A 71 1.53 8.98 12.16
C TRP A 71 2.37 7.71 11.93
N GLY A 72 3.66 7.83 12.19
CA GLY A 72 4.57 6.71 12.02
C GLY A 72 5.74 6.77 12.97
N ASN A 73 6.42 5.65 13.11
CA ASN A 73 7.54 5.52 14.02
C ASN A 73 8.50 4.44 13.53
N VAL A 74 9.79 4.70 13.65
CA VAL A 74 10.80 3.72 13.23
C VAL A 74 10.94 2.66 14.31
N GLU A 75 10.89 1.40 13.89
CA GLU A 75 11.07 0.25 14.77
C GLU A 75 12.09 -0.67 14.14
N GLY A 76 13.34 -0.57 14.59
CA GLY A 76 14.41 -1.33 14.00
C GLY A 76 14.66 -0.90 12.56
N ASN A 77 14.59 -1.84 11.64
CA ASN A 77 14.78 -1.55 10.22
C ASN A 77 13.46 -1.37 9.49
N LYS A 78 12.37 -1.15 10.23
CA LYS A 78 11.05 -0.97 9.63
C LYS A 78 10.46 0.36 10.06
N LEU A 79 9.64 0.92 9.21
CA LEU A 79 8.83 2.07 9.55
C LEU A 79 7.42 1.58 9.80
N MET A 80 6.93 1.77 11.02
CA MET A 80 5.56 1.43 11.36
C MET A 80 4.71 2.66 11.14
N VAL A 81 3.64 2.52 10.34
CA VAL A 81 2.77 3.64 10.01
C VAL A 81 1.34 3.27 10.37
N LYS A 82 0.64 4.21 10.98
CA LYS A 82 -0.75 4.01 11.37
C LYS A 82 -1.66 4.83 10.48
N PHE A 83 -2.74 4.20 10.05
CA PHE A 83 -3.78 4.83 9.22
C PHE A 83 -5.10 4.68 9.94
N ASP A 84 -5.94 5.71 9.85
CA ASP A 84 -7.27 5.65 10.46
C ASP A 84 -8.06 4.51 9.83
N ARG A 85 -8.55 3.60 10.67
CA ARG A 85 -9.20 2.37 10.20
C ARG A 85 -10.45 2.67 9.38
N GLN A 86 -11.28 3.59 9.84
CA GLN A 86 -12.52 3.89 9.12
C GLN A 86 -12.23 4.51 7.76
N THR A 87 -11.24 5.37 7.67
CA THR A 87 -10.88 5.98 6.41
C THR A 87 -10.38 4.94 5.41
N VAL A 88 -9.60 3.95 5.88
CA VAL A 88 -9.15 2.87 5.01
C VAL A 88 -10.33 2.02 4.56
N ILE A 89 -11.27 1.72 5.48
CA ILE A 89 -12.46 0.96 5.13
C ILE A 89 -13.28 1.69 4.06
N ASP A 90 -13.45 3.00 4.21
CA ASP A 90 -14.17 3.79 3.22
C ASP A 90 -13.47 3.76 1.87
N TYR A 91 -12.16 3.81 1.87
CA TYR A 91 -11.38 3.71 0.64
C TYR A 91 -11.61 2.35 -0.03
N ILE A 92 -11.58 1.29 0.76
CA ILE A 92 -11.78 -0.05 0.21
C ILE A 92 -13.16 -0.17 -0.45
N TRP A 93 -14.20 0.32 0.21
CA TRP A 93 -15.54 0.30 -0.39
C TRP A 93 -15.58 1.11 -1.67
N ALA A 94 -15.02 2.29 -1.68
CA ALA A 94 -15.13 3.21 -2.80
C ALA A 94 -14.32 2.75 -4.01
N PHE A 95 -13.14 2.18 -3.80
CA PHE A 95 -12.21 1.93 -4.90
C PHE A 95 -11.93 0.46 -5.17
N LYS A 96 -12.19 -0.42 -4.21
CA LYS A 96 -11.86 -1.83 -4.40
C LYS A 96 -13.09 -2.71 -4.50
N LEU A 97 -14.16 -2.34 -3.85
CA LEU A 97 -15.36 -3.16 -3.79
C LEU A 97 -16.57 -2.52 -4.45
N TYR A 98 -16.39 -1.37 -5.09
CA TYR A 98 -17.53 -0.62 -5.62
C TYR A 98 -18.36 -1.41 -6.64
N HIS A 99 -17.74 -2.38 -7.30
CA HIS A 99 -18.42 -3.19 -8.30
C HIS A 99 -18.98 -4.50 -7.74
N MET A 100 -18.81 -4.71 -6.44
CA MET A 100 -19.27 -5.94 -5.81
C MET A 100 -20.58 -5.72 -5.08
N GLY A 101 -21.43 -6.74 -5.09
CA GLY A 101 -22.65 -6.66 -4.36
C GLY A 101 -22.45 -7.02 -2.90
N ILE A 102 -23.46 -6.71 -2.10
CA ILE A 102 -23.51 -7.11 -0.71
C ILE A 102 -24.59 -8.19 -0.61
N PRO A 103 -24.32 -9.28 0.10
CA PRO A 103 -23.15 -9.52 0.93
C PRO A 103 -21.95 -9.98 0.13
N LEU A 104 -20.77 -9.79 0.73
CA LEU A 104 -19.55 -10.32 0.15
C LEU A 104 -19.54 -11.84 0.26
N PRO A 105 -18.72 -12.52 -0.55
CA PRO A 105 -18.56 -13.96 -0.41
C PRO A 105 -18.18 -14.32 1.02
N ARG A 106 -18.66 -15.47 1.47
CA ARG A 106 -18.44 -15.90 2.85
C ARG A 106 -16.95 -16.00 3.19
N GLU A 107 -16.18 -16.48 2.25
CA GLU A 107 -14.73 -16.64 2.46
C GLU A 107 -13.98 -15.32 2.37
N GLY A 108 -14.67 -14.25 1.99
CA GLY A 108 -14.04 -12.95 1.87
C GLY A 108 -13.49 -12.69 0.48
N VAL A 109 -12.90 -11.52 0.32
CA VAL A 109 -12.34 -11.08 -0.96
C VAL A 109 -10.92 -10.61 -0.70
N GLU A 110 -10.01 -10.95 -1.61
CA GLU A 110 -8.63 -10.47 -1.49
C GLU A 110 -8.55 -9.09 -2.12
N VAL A 111 -7.93 -8.18 -1.40
CA VAL A 111 -7.81 -6.79 -1.84
C VAL A 111 -6.35 -6.39 -1.74
N GLU A 112 -5.81 -5.88 -2.84
CA GLU A 112 -4.45 -5.36 -2.85
C GLU A 112 -4.47 -3.88 -2.51
N LEU A 113 -3.64 -3.46 -1.57
CA LEU A 113 -3.50 -2.07 -1.19
C LEU A 113 -2.07 -1.64 -1.42
N THR A 114 -1.90 -0.47 -2.02
CA THR A 114 -0.58 0.04 -2.39
C THR A 114 -0.21 1.22 -1.50
N MET A 115 0.99 1.13 -0.93
CA MET A 115 1.57 2.21 -0.15
C MET A 115 2.50 3.01 -1.05
N THR A 116 2.42 4.33 -0.95
CA THR A 116 3.37 5.23 -1.61
C THR A 116 3.88 6.24 -0.61
N GLY A 117 5.06 6.76 -0.89
CA GLY A 117 5.65 7.80 -0.06
C GLY A 117 6.88 8.35 -0.73
N SER A 118 7.59 9.23 -0.06
CA SER A 118 8.82 9.77 -0.62
C SER A 118 9.97 9.67 0.37
N LEU A 119 11.15 9.40 -0.18
CA LEU A 119 12.40 9.37 0.53
C LEU A 119 13.31 10.34 -0.21
N ASN A 120 13.51 11.50 0.40
CA ASN A 120 14.18 12.60 -0.28
C ASN A 120 13.44 12.93 -1.57
N THR A 121 14.06 12.77 -2.74
CA THR A 121 13.41 13.08 -4.00
C THR A 121 12.90 11.83 -4.71
N GLU A 122 13.04 10.67 -4.09
CA GLU A 122 12.63 9.42 -4.71
C GLU A 122 11.29 8.94 -4.19
N THR A 123 10.53 8.29 -5.05
CA THR A 123 9.26 7.69 -4.67
C THR A 123 9.51 6.30 -4.09
N VAL A 124 8.82 6.00 -3.00
CA VAL A 124 8.83 4.67 -2.39
C VAL A 124 7.47 4.06 -2.62
N GLU A 125 7.44 2.80 -3.02
CA GLU A 125 6.18 2.13 -3.31
C GLU A 125 6.26 0.66 -2.98
N GLY A 126 5.16 0.11 -2.46
CA GLY A 126 5.02 -1.32 -2.23
C GLY A 126 3.56 -1.64 -2.00
N SER A 127 3.23 -2.92 -2.08
CA SER A 127 1.85 -3.37 -1.95
C SER A 127 1.78 -4.62 -1.09
N ASP A 128 0.61 -4.84 -0.52
CA ASP A 128 0.30 -6.07 0.19
C ASP A 128 -1.15 -6.40 -0.06
N THR A 129 -1.48 -7.68 0.02
CA THR A 129 -2.84 -8.15 -0.19
C THR A 129 -3.40 -8.58 1.15
N ILE A 130 -4.60 -8.09 1.48
CA ILE A 130 -5.30 -8.51 2.69
C ILE A 130 -6.62 -9.16 2.31
N ARG A 131 -7.16 -9.94 3.22
CA ARG A 131 -8.48 -10.51 3.05
C ARG A 131 -9.51 -9.60 3.72
N VAL A 132 -10.59 -9.33 3.02
CA VAL A 132 -11.63 -8.45 3.52
C VAL A 132 -12.90 -9.26 3.68
N ILE A 133 -13.52 -9.18 4.86
CA ILE A 133 -14.77 -9.86 5.15
C ILE A 133 -15.78 -8.85 5.68
N TYR A 134 -17.04 -9.26 5.70
CA TYR A 134 -18.13 -8.41 6.17
C TYR A 134 -19.08 -9.26 6.99
N LYS A 135 -18.77 -9.41 8.26
CA LYS A 135 -19.53 -10.26 9.18
C LYS A 135 -19.96 -9.44 10.39
N GLY A 136 -21.25 -9.48 10.69
CA GLY A 136 -21.78 -8.69 11.78
C GLY A 136 -22.21 -9.44 12.97
#